data_497f735fe35e63b620d8670edd11827c
#
_entry.id   497f735fe35e63b620d8670edd11827c
#
_cell.length_a   1.000
_cell.length_b   1.000
_cell.length_c   1.000
_cell.angle_alpha   90.00
_cell.angle_beta   90.00
_cell.angle_gamma   90.00
#
_symmetry.space_group_name_H-M   'P 1'
#
loop_
_entity.id
_entity.type
_entity.pdbx_description
1 polymer ?
#
loop_
_entity_poly.entity_id
_entity_poly.type
_entity_poly.pdbx_seq_one_letter_code
_entity_poly.pdbx_strand_id
1 'polypeptide(L)'
;MPEGRTAAAGLAAGASSPALSSGPQRGGVRRMAGWAPPLIPGIVLLLADGYRLGRLSLWRDEAYTVDAIARPLPRVFAMLTHTDAVNGAYYVLMHTWAGVAGTSPTALRLPSLLAMAVAAMVTAATGGRLARAARLPAPALTGVVAGLLFTAAPQVTRYAQDARAYGLVTMCATVATYLLLRALADGRWRWWTAYGAAIIAVGLFNLLAFLLVGAHGVTVWIARARQRAALAAAGAAPAGAGAGPAIGGTGVARGTGPAGPVSRWLTAVGVALAVLSPLLVAGVAQRHQISWLERPGLAAVSHLVVTFAGSQALVPLLGLLVLVAVVATVTDRPRAPLDMVTVALPWLLLPAAVLLMASQVRPVYDPRYLVFCLPALGLLGACGVAWVTRFATMMTVRGTGGATVWLPAILILALLAALVVGPQRSVRAASSRLADLRGTAAVLAAQGRRGDAVLYVPPSNRVFSLAYPAPFRRLRDVALAESPAAAANLSGAEVTAGVLRARFAGVGRVWVVSGRRMFPFPDGGLEPAEAALLKRFSLVRRWDVGEGMLSLYQRRH
;
A
#
# COMPACT_ATOMS: atom_id res chain seq x y z
N MET A 1 50.18 86.95 1.31
CA MET A 1 50.77 87.26 0.00
C MET A 1 51.71 86.16 -0.39
N PRO A 2 51.86 85.81 -1.67
CA PRO A 2 50.78 85.31 -2.58
C PRO A 2 51.19 83.94 -3.23
N GLU A 3 50.22 83.41 -3.94
CA GLU A 3 50.26 82.80 -5.25
C GLU A 3 51.00 81.47 -5.53
N GLY A 4 50.28 80.63 -6.24
CA GLY A 4 50.84 79.76 -7.25
C GLY A 4 49.96 78.61 -7.68
N ARG A 5 49.07 78.89 -8.64
CA ARG A 5 48.40 77.87 -9.47
C ARG A 5 49.44 77.00 -10.20
N THR A 6 49.10 75.71 -10.40
CA THR A 6 48.98 75.19 -11.80
C THR A 6 48.40 73.79 -11.81
N ALA A 7 47.49 73.55 -12.73
CA ALA A 7 46.85 72.31 -13.09
C ALA A 7 47.78 71.41 -13.94
N ALA A 8 47.66 70.11 -13.82
CA ALA A 8 47.97 69.15 -14.85
C ALA A 8 47.09 67.92 -14.82
N ALA A 9 46.41 67.69 -15.92
CA ALA A 9 45.57 66.52 -16.20
C ALA A 9 46.49 65.31 -16.52
N GLY A 10 45.99 64.11 -16.17
CA GLY A 10 46.65 62.85 -16.47
C GLY A 10 45.73 61.66 -16.34
N LEU A 11 45.05 61.34 -17.43
CA LEU A 11 44.63 60.00 -17.94
C LEU A 11 44.32 58.88 -16.95
N ALA A 12 43.02 58.58 -16.86
CA ALA A 12 42.46 57.35 -16.38
C ALA A 12 42.74 56.18 -17.31
N ALA A 13 43.40 55.11 -16.82
CA ALA A 13 43.40 53.78 -17.44
C ALA A 13 42.36 52.91 -16.75
N GLY A 14 41.26 52.64 -17.46
CA GLY A 14 40.24 51.71 -17.02
C GLY A 14 40.74 50.28 -17.12
N ALA A 15 40.83 49.59 -16.00
CA ALA A 15 40.95 48.14 -15.92
C ALA A 15 39.55 47.53 -15.78
N SER A 16 38.94 47.10 -16.87
CA SER A 16 37.75 46.28 -16.92
C SER A 16 38.09 44.86 -16.48
N SER A 17 37.69 44.47 -15.25
CA SER A 17 37.70 43.08 -14.82
C SER A 17 36.64 42.28 -15.57
N PRO A 18 36.98 41.10 -16.14
CA PRO A 18 36.00 40.26 -16.81
C PRO A 18 35.06 39.68 -15.78
N ALA A 19 33.75 39.95 -15.92
CA ALA A 19 32.68 39.29 -15.21
C ALA A 19 32.71 37.78 -15.52
N LEU A 20 33.10 36.97 -14.56
CA LEU A 20 32.96 35.52 -14.60
C LEU A 20 31.47 35.18 -14.74
N SER A 21 31.06 34.77 -15.92
CA SER A 21 29.75 34.22 -16.23
C SER A 21 29.50 33.00 -15.33
N SER A 22 28.65 33.16 -14.34
CA SER A 22 28.14 32.05 -13.53
C SER A 22 27.29 31.15 -14.43
N GLY A 23 27.87 30.04 -14.88
CA GLY A 23 27.26 29.05 -15.74
C GLY A 23 26.03 28.36 -15.09
N PRO A 24 25.18 27.69 -15.89
CA PRO A 24 23.90 27.12 -15.50
C PRO A 24 23.95 25.89 -14.57
N GLN A 25 25.10 25.51 -14.04
CA GLN A 25 25.31 24.28 -13.27
C GLN A 25 24.78 24.30 -11.81
N ARG A 26 24.52 25.46 -11.21
CA ARG A 26 24.06 25.51 -9.80
C ARG A 26 22.58 25.15 -9.59
N GLY A 27 21.76 25.16 -10.62
CA GLY A 27 20.31 24.80 -10.53
C GLY A 27 20.05 23.30 -10.41
N GLY A 28 20.87 22.48 -11.04
CA GLY A 28 20.74 21.01 -11.04
C GLY A 28 21.10 20.38 -9.69
N VAL A 29 22.22 20.77 -9.12
CA VAL A 29 22.72 20.25 -7.83
C VAL A 29 21.77 20.62 -6.68
N ARG A 30 21.20 21.83 -6.65
CA ARG A 30 20.20 22.23 -5.65
C ARG A 30 18.88 21.46 -5.77
N ARG A 31 18.47 21.07 -6.99
CA ARG A 31 17.28 20.24 -7.20
C ARG A 31 17.51 18.81 -6.74
N MET A 32 18.68 18.21 -6.98
CA MET A 32 19.02 16.86 -6.51
C MET A 32 19.17 16.80 -4.99
N ALA A 33 19.77 17.79 -4.35
CA ALA A 33 19.88 17.87 -2.89
C ALA A 33 18.51 17.90 -2.17
N GLY A 34 17.45 18.39 -2.81
CA GLY A 34 16.09 18.40 -2.27
C GLY A 34 15.43 17.00 -2.20
N TRP A 35 15.91 16.02 -2.96
CA TRP A 35 15.39 14.65 -2.98
C TRP A 35 16.18 13.67 -2.10
N ALA A 36 17.36 14.04 -1.63
CA ALA A 36 18.18 13.14 -0.80
C ALA A 36 17.48 12.66 0.49
N PRO A 37 16.85 13.53 1.31
CA PRO A 37 16.15 13.07 2.51
C PRO A 37 15.00 12.09 2.24
N PRO A 38 14.11 12.30 1.25
CA PRO A 38 13.05 11.36 0.91
C PRO A 38 13.53 9.96 0.48
N LEU A 39 14.76 9.81 -0.04
CA LEU A 39 15.30 8.50 -0.44
C LEU A 39 15.56 7.58 0.76
N ILE A 40 15.88 8.14 1.93
CA ILE A 40 16.27 7.37 3.12
C ILE A 40 15.25 6.29 3.49
N PRO A 41 13.95 6.58 3.69
CA PRO A 41 12.97 5.56 4.06
C PRO A 41 12.83 4.46 3.00
N GLY A 42 12.92 4.82 1.71
CA GLY A 42 12.85 3.84 0.64
C GLY A 42 14.05 2.90 0.63
N ILE A 43 15.27 3.42 0.84
CA ILE A 43 16.48 2.61 0.95
C ILE A 43 16.40 1.69 2.17
N VAL A 44 15.96 2.21 3.32
CA VAL A 44 15.76 1.40 4.54
C VAL A 44 14.79 0.26 4.28
N LEU A 45 13.65 0.54 3.61
CA LEU A 45 12.67 -0.48 3.25
C LEU A 45 13.27 -1.53 2.32
N LEU A 46 13.97 -1.12 1.26
CA LEU A 46 14.61 -2.04 0.33
C LEU A 46 15.62 -2.97 1.02
N LEU A 47 16.43 -2.46 1.93
CA LEU A 47 17.39 -3.24 2.68
C LEU A 47 16.71 -4.17 3.70
N ALA A 48 15.77 -3.65 4.50
CA ALA A 48 15.13 -4.41 5.56
C ALA A 48 14.16 -5.49 5.04
N ASP A 49 13.36 -5.17 4.02
CA ASP A 49 12.32 -6.07 3.50
C ASP A 49 12.79 -6.85 2.27
N GLY A 50 13.83 -6.38 1.57
CA GLY A 50 14.51 -7.11 0.51
C GLY A 50 15.37 -8.26 1.03
N TYR A 51 15.86 -8.16 2.28
CA TYR A 51 16.62 -9.23 2.89
C TYR A 51 15.79 -10.51 3.00
N ARG A 52 16.27 -11.57 2.32
CA ARG A 52 15.61 -12.88 2.25
C ARG A 52 14.17 -12.83 1.71
N LEU A 53 13.88 -11.99 0.73
CA LEU A 53 12.57 -11.79 0.11
C LEU A 53 11.89 -13.10 -0.34
N GLY A 54 12.65 -14.07 -0.84
CA GLY A 54 12.16 -15.39 -1.27
C GLY A 54 12.09 -16.46 -0.16
N ARG A 55 12.43 -16.13 1.11
CA ARG A 55 12.53 -17.12 2.18
C ARG A 55 11.20 -17.76 2.55
N LEU A 56 10.15 -16.95 2.70
CA LEU A 56 8.84 -17.43 3.09
C LEU A 56 8.19 -18.21 1.95
N SER A 57 7.44 -19.26 2.28
CA SER A 57 6.61 -19.97 1.32
C SER A 57 5.70 -19.02 0.58
N LEU A 58 5.41 -19.31 -0.70
CA LEU A 58 4.24 -18.71 -1.35
C LEU A 58 3.00 -19.17 -0.59
N TRP A 59 2.01 -18.29 -0.48
CA TRP A 59 0.72 -18.60 0.13
C TRP A 59 -0.39 -18.59 -0.93
N ARG A 60 -1.60 -18.91 -0.52
CA ARG A 60 -2.73 -19.17 -1.41
C ARG A 60 -2.95 -18.06 -2.46
N ASP A 61 -2.97 -16.80 -2.02
CA ASP A 61 -3.23 -15.68 -2.95
C ASP A 61 -2.07 -15.46 -3.94
N GLU A 62 -0.83 -15.69 -3.51
CA GLU A 62 0.33 -15.66 -4.42
C GLU A 62 0.29 -16.80 -5.44
N ALA A 63 -0.23 -17.98 -5.06
CA ALA A 63 -0.37 -19.11 -5.97
C ALA A 63 -1.40 -18.84 -7.08
N TYR A 64 -2.45 -18.05 -6.83
CA TYR A 64 -3.33 -17.56 -7.89
C TYR A 64 -2.62 -16.63 -8.87
N THR A 65 -1.67 -15.81 -8.38
CA THR A 65 -0.81 -15.03 -9.27
C THR A 65 0.06 -15.94 -10.14
N VAL A 66 0.67 -16.99 -9.55
CA VAL A 66 1.47 -17.98 -10.30
C VAL A 66 0.65 -18.67 -11.37
N ASP A 67 -0.58 -19.09 -11.05
CA ASP A 67 -1.50 -19.70 -12.01
C ASP A 67 -1.84 -18.75 -13.17
N ALA A 68 -2.21 -17.50 -12.84
CA ALA A 68 -2.57 -16.51 -13.86
C ALA A 68 -1.40 -16.22 -14.82
N ILE A 69 -0.17 -16.03 -14.30
CA ILE A 69 1.01 -15.73 -15.15
C ILE A 69 1.51 -16.94 -15.95
N ALA A 70 1.17 -18.18 -15.54
CA ALA A 70 1.50 -19.38 -16.28
C ALA A 70 0.60 -19.59 -17.51
N ARG A 71 -0.52 -18.87 -17.59
CA ARG A 71 -1.48 -18.97 -18.71
C ARG A 71 -1.06 -18.04 -19.84
N PRO A 72 -1.27 -18.41 -21.13
CA PRO A 72 -1.20 -17.45 -22.23
C PRO A 72 -2.20 -16.30 -22.03
N LEU A 73 -1.84 -15.08 -22.41
CA LEU A 73 -2.68 -13.88 -22.21
C LEU A 73 -4.14 -14.03 -22.67
N PRO A 74 -4.45 -14.65 -23.84
CA PRO A 74 -5.85 -14.87 -24.23
C PRO A 74 -6.64 -15.70 -23.21
N ARG A 75 -6.00 -16.70 -22.56
CA ARG A 75 -6.63 -17.49 -21.49
C ARG A 75 -6.74 -16.75 -20.19
N VAL A 76 -5.82 -15.81 -19.90
CA VAL A 76 -5.97 -14.89 -18.76
C VAL A 76 -7.22 -14.04 -18.98
N PHE A 77 -7.39 -13.41 -20.14
CA PHE A 77 -8.58 -12.61 -20.44
C PHE A 77 -9.86 -13.45 -20.41
N ALA A 78 -9.86 -14.66 -20.95
CA ALA A 78 -11.00 -15.56 -20.83
C ALA A 78 -11.34 -15.90 -19.36
N MET A 79 -10.36 -16.08 -18.50
CA MET A 79 -10.58 -16.25 -17.05
C MET A 79 -11.21 -15.00 -16.43
N LEU A 80 -10.72 -13.81 -16.78
CA LEU A 80 -11.21 -12.55 -16.22
C LEU A 80 -12.67 -12.24 -16.54
N THR A 81 -13.22 -12.81 -17.61
CA THR A 81 -14.67 -12.70 -17.90
C THR A 81 -15.54 -13.47 -16.92
N HIS A 82 -15.00 -14.49 -16.25
CA HIS A 82 -15.74 -15.37 -15.34
C HIS A 82 -15.35 -15.15 -13.87
N THR A 83 -14.06 -14.87 -13.62
CA THR A 83 -13.53 -14.77 -12.26
C THR A 83 -12.36 -13.78 -12.19
N ASP A 84 -12.22 -13.11 -11.05
CA ASP A 84 -11.04 -12.33 -10.65
C ASP A 84 -10.74 -11.10 -11.53
N ALA A 85 -11.75 -10.54 -12.21
CA ALA A 85 -11.61 -9.36 -13.08
C ALA A 85 -10.90 -8.19 -12.38
N VAL A 86 -11.15 -7.98 -11.09
CA VAL A 86 -10.56 -6.90 -10.29
C VAL A 86 -9.03 -7.01 -10.14
N ASN A 87 -8.46 -8.19 -10.36
CA ASN A 87 -7.01 -8.42 -10.36
C ASN A 87 -6.40 -8.41 -11.77
N GLY A 88 -7.20 -8.19 -12.83
CA GLY A 88 -6.77 -8.34 -14.21
C GLY A 88 -5.56 -7.48 -14.57
N ALA A 89 -5.57 -6.19 -14.21
CA ALA A 89 -4.45 -5.30 -14.48
C ALA A 89 -3.16 -5.78 -13.79
N TYR A 90 -3.28 -6.31 -12.57
CA TYR A 90 -2.15 -6.87 -11.84
C TYR A 90 -1.63 -8.15 -12.53
N TYR A 91 -2.50 -9.04 -12.98
CA TYR A 91 -2.08 -10.27 -13.68
C TYR A 91 -1.38 -9.98 -15.00
N VAL A 92 -1.85 -9.00 -15.79
CA VAL A 92 -1.18 -8.57 -17.01
C VAL A 92 0.21 -8.01 -16.73
N LEU A 93 0.33 -7.13 -15.71
CA LEU A 93 1.62 -6.61 -15.27
C LEU A 93 2.57 -7.74 -14.85
N MET A 94 2.09 -8.67 -14.03
CA MET A 94 2.91 -9.77 -13.52
C MET A 94 3.26 -10.80 -14.58
N HIS A 95 2.40 -11.02 -15.58
CA HIS A 95 2.70 -11.88 -16.73
C HIS A 95 3.89 -11.31 -17.54
N THR A 96 3.85 -10.01 -17.83
CA THR A 96 4.95 -9.32 -18.53
C THR A 96 6.23 -9.33 -17.68
N TRP A 97 6.11 -9.05 -16.38
CA TRP A 97 7.23 -9.07 -15.45
C TRP A 97 7.88 -10.46 -15.34
N ALA A 98 7.08 -11.50 -15.20
CA ALA A 98 7.58 -12.87 -15.08
C ALA A 98 8.28 -13.35 -16.36
N GLY A 99 7.87 -12.87 -17.53
CA GLY A 99 8.57 -13.11 -18.80
C GLY A 99 10.01 -12.59 -18.81
N VAL A 100 10.31 -11.54 -18.05
CA VAL A 100 11.66 -10.92 -17.96
C VAL A 100 12.42 -11.43 -16.74
N ALA A 101 11.78 -11.44 -15.57
CA ALA A 101 12.43 -11.68 -14.26
C ALA A 101 12.31 -13.13 -13.78
N GLY A 102 11.49 -13.96 -14.44
CA GLY A 102 11.20 -15.32 -14.03
C GLY A 102 10.15 -15.42 -12.93
N THR A 103 9.90 -16.66 -12.48
CA THR A 103 8.80 -17.02 -11.56
C THR A 103 9.28 -17.43 -10.17
N SER A 104 10.53 -17.14 -9.80
CA SER A 104 11.01 -17.40 -8.44
C SER A 104 10.22 -16.54 -7.41
N PRO A 105 10.03 -17.01 -6.17
CA PRO A 105 9.36 -16.22 -5.14
C PRO A 105 9.96 -14.82 -4.94
N THR A 106 11.28 -14.68 -5.10
CA THR A 106 11.97 -13.38 -5.06
C THR A 106 11.55 -12.49 -6.23
N ALA A 107 11.59 -13.01 -7.44
CA ALA A 107 11.20 -12.27 -8.64
C ALA A 107 9.74 -11.81 -8.57
N LEU A 108 8.83 -12.69 -8.14
CA LEU A 108 7.40 -12.37 -8.04
C LEU A 108 7.08 -11.29 -6.99
N ARG A 109 7.84 -11.20 -5.91
CA ARG A 109 7.65 -10.21 -4.83
C ARG A 109 8.36 -8.89 -5.07
N LEU A 110 9.34 -8.85 -5.99
CA LEU A 110 10.15 -7.67 -6.26
C LEU A 110 9.32 -6.44 -6.68
N PRO A 111 8.28 -6.52 -7.54
CA PRO A 111 7.43 -5.37 -7.87
C PRO A 111 6.75 -4.75 -6.65
N SER A 112 6.24 -5.57 -5.71
CA SER A 112 5.62 -5.09 -4.47
C SER A 112 6.64 -4.41 -3.55
N LEU A 113 7.85 -4.96 -3.43
CA LEU A 113 8.94 -4.37 -2.65
C LEU A 113 9.34 -3.00 -3.19
N LEU A 114 9.55 -2.89 -4.52
CA LEU A 114 9.90 -1.63 -5.18
C LEU A 114 8.79 -0.59 -5.03
N ALA A 115 7.53 -1.01 -5.20
CA ALA A 115 6.38 -0.14 -5.03
C ALA A 115 6.27 0.41 -3.60
N MET A 116 6.45 -0.43 -2.59
CA MET A 116 6.44 0.00 -1.19
C MET A 116 7.61 0.95 -0.87
N ALA A 117 8.79 0.73 -1.47
CA ALA A 117 9.92 1.65 -1.32
C ALA A 117 9.61 3.04 -1.92
N VAL A 118 9.02 3.08 -3.11
CA VAL A 118 8.53 4.33 -3.72
C VAL A 118 7.46 4.98 -2.84
N ALA A 119 6.52 4.21 -2.27
CA ALA A 119 5.52 4.71 -1.35
C ALA A 119 6.16 5.37 -0.11
N ALA A 120 7.21 4.76 0.47
CA ALA A 120 7.96 5.33 1.59
C ALA A 120 8.65 6.65 1.23
N MET A 121 9.29 6.72 0.05
CA MET A 121 9.92 7.93 -0.47
C MET A 121 8.91 9.05 -0.70
N VAL A 122 7.76 8.74 -1.32
CA VAL A 122 6.71 9.71 -1.61
C VAL A 122 6.01 10.17 -0.34
N THR A 123 5.84 9.28 0.66
CA THR A 123 5.33 9.64 1.99
C THR A 123 6.27 10.66 2.66
N ALA A 124 7.58 10.42 2.62
CA ALA A 124 8.58 11.35 3.16
C ALA A 124 8.56 12.70 2.42
N ALA A 125 8.48 12.70 1.09
CA ALA A 125 8.40 13.91 0.29
C ALA A 125 7.13 14.72 0.61
N THR A 126 5.99 14.04 0.78
CA THR A 126 4.71 14.63 1.17
C THR A 126 4.79 15.23 2.57
N GLY A 127 5.32 14.49 3.54
CA GLY A 127 5.51 14.95 4.91
C GLY A 127 6.41 16.18 4.99
N GLY A 128 7.57 16.17 4.34
CA GLY A 128 8.48 17.31 4.29
C GLY A 128 7.88 18.55 3.62
N ARG A 129 7.05 18.36 2.57
CA ARG A 129 6.33 19.46 1.93
C ARG A 129 5.29 20.09 2.86
N LEU A 130 4.47 19.27 3.49
CA LEU A 130 3.41 19.73 4.40
C LEU A 130 3.98 20.34 5.69
N ALA A 131 5.08 19.77 6.25
CA ALA A 131 5.78 20.32 7.38
C ALA A 131 6.36 21.72 7.09
N ARG A 132 6.92 21.91 5.91
CA ARG A 132 7.44 23.20 5.44
C ARG A 132 6.31 24.23 5.31
N ALA A 133 5.18 23.83 4.73
CA ALA A 133 4.00 24.70 4.60
C ALA A 133 3.43 25.11 5.99
N ALA A 134 3.38 24.19 6.93
CA ALA A 134 2.93 24.42 8.30
C ALA A 134 4.01 25.07 9.21
N ARG A 135 5.21 25.35 8.70
CA ARG A 135 6.35 25.90 9.45
C ARG A 135 6.74 25.07 10.69
N LEU A 136 6.62 23.76 10.58
CA LEU A 136 7.09 22.83 11.62
C LEU A 136 8.64 22.80 11.65
N PRO A 137 9.24 22.44 12.78
CA PRO A 137 10.70 22.35 12.88
C PRO A 137 11.25 21.27 11.97
N ALA A 138 12.44 21.49 11.42
CA ALA A 138 13.18 20.55 10.59
C ALA A 138 12.30 19.80 9.53
N PRO A 139 11.69 20.50 8.55
CA PRO A 139 10.69 19.89 7.67
C PRO A 139 11.19 18.66 6.90
N ALA A 140 12.46 18.63 6.50
CA ALA A 140 13.05 17.48 5.83
C ALA A 140 13.11 16.26 6.74
N LEU A 141 13.52 16.44 8.00
CA LEU A 141 13.57 15.37 9.00
C LEU A 141 12.16 14.88 9.35
N THR A 142 11.19 15.79 9.50
CA THR A 142 9.77 15.42 9.71
C THR A 142 9.26 14.53 8.56
N GLY A 143 9.64 14.84 7.32
CA GLY A 143 9.34 13.99 6.18
C GLY A 143 9.99 12.62 6.27
N VAL A 144 11.29 12.56 6.60
CA VAL A 144 12.02 11.28 6.80
C VAL A 144 11.35 10.44 7.88
N VAL A 145 10.98 11.05 9.02
CA VAL A 145 10.26 10.34 10.10
C VAL A 145 8.93 9.79 9.60
N ALA A 146 8.16 10.53 8.79
CA ALA A 146 6.92 10.03 8.22
C ALA A 146 7.13 8.78 7.35
N GLY A 147 8.13 8.81 6.49
CA GLY A 147 8.50 7.65 5.66
C GLY A 147 9.02 6.47 6.48
N LEU A 148 9.82 6.71 7.52
CA LEU A 148 10.35 5.66 8.40
C LEU A 148 9.25 5.04 9.28
N LEU A 149 8.30 5.82 9.80
CA LEU A 149 7.15 5.29 10.54
C LEU A 149 6.27 4.42 9.64
N PHE A 150 6.07 4.82 8.39
CA PHE A 150 5.41 3.96 7.40
C PHE A 150 6.21 2.67 7.16
N THR A 151 7.52 2.76 6.89
CA THR A 151 8.40 1.60 6.67
C THR A 151 8.41 0.64 7.85
N ALA A 152 8.38 1.16 9.08
CA ALA A 152 8.40 0.37 10.31
C ALA A 152 7.10 -0.40 10.57
N ALA A 153 5.98 -0.05 9.93
CA ALA A 153 4.72 -0.75 10.13
C ALA A 153 4.79 -2.22 9.65
N PRO A 154 4.45 -3.22 10.49
CA PRO A 154 4.55 -4.64 10.13
C PRO A 154 3.75 -5.03 8.90
N GLN A 155 2.62 -4.36 8.65
CA GLN A 155 1.81 -4.59 7.45
C GLN A 155 2.52 -4.12 6.18
N VAL A 156 3.35 -3.09 6.24
CA VAL A 156 4.19 -2.67 5.10
C VAL A 156 5.18 -3.76 4.75
N THR A 157 5.89 -4.33 5.74
CA THR A 157 6.78 -5.49 5.55
C THR A 157 6.04 -6.69 4.95
N ARG A 158 4.84 -7.03 5.52
CA ARG A 158 4.03 -8.14 5.02
C ARG A 158 3.72 -8.00 3.53
N TYR A 159 3.24 -6.84 3.10
CA TYR A 159 2.81 -6.61 1.72
C TYR A 159 3.92 -6.13 0.79
N ALA A 160 5.07 -5.71 1.29
CA ALA A 160 6.29 -5.57 0.50
C ALA A 160 6.84 -6.96 0.08
N GLN A 161 6.62 -7.99 0.91
CA GLN A 161 7.04 -9.37 0.67
C GLN A 161 5.87 -10.25 0.17
N ASP A 162 4.97 -9.68 -0.61
CA ASP A 162 3.78 -10.37 -1.12
C ASP A 162 3.60 -10.13 -2.63
N ALA A 163 3.45 -11.21 -3.40
CA ALA A 163 3.21 -11.13 -4.84
C ALA A 163 1.72 -10.84 -5.14
N ARG A 164 1.22 -9.71 -4.62
CA ARG A 164 -0.14 -9.19 -4.80
C ARG A 164 -0.10 -7.68 -5.04
N ALA A 165 -1.21 -7.11 -5.48
CA ALA A 165 -1.29 -5.71 -5.88
C ALA A 165 -1.17 -4.67 -4.74
N TYR A 166 -1.16 -5.09 -3.46
CA TYR A 166 -1.23 -4.17 -2.30
C TYR A 166 -0.10 -3.14 -2.26
N GLY A 167 1.13 -3.56 -2.60
CA GLY A 167 2.27 -2.64 -2.71
C GLY A 167 2.07 -1.60 -3.79
N LEU A 168 1.62 -2.02 -4.98
CA LEU A 168 1.35 -1.14 -6.11
C LEU A 168 0.23 -0.13 -5.82
N VAL A 169 -0.85 -0.60 -5.19
CA VAL A 169 -1.96 0.27 -4.75
C VAL A 169 -1.47 1.34 -3.78
N THR A 170 -0.67 0.95 -2.79
CA THR A 170 -0.12 1.88 -1.79
C THR A 170 0.79 2.91 -2.44
N MET A 171 1.64 2.50 -3.40
CA MET A 171 2.43 3.41 -4.20
C MET A 171 1.56 4.39 -4.99
N CYS A 172 0.57 3.89 -5.72
CA CYS A 172 -0.32 4.73 -6.52
C CYS A 172 -1.12 5.71 -5.64
N ALA A 173 -1.57 5.30 -4.46
CA ALA A 173 -2.29 6.15 -3.50
C ALA A 173 -1.40 7.29 -2.95
N THR A 174 -0.14 6.99 -2.58
CA THR A 174 0.81 8.01 -2.12
C THR A 174 1.17 8.98 -3.24
N VAL A 175 1.40 8.47 -4.45
CA VAL A 175 1.70 9.29 -5.65
C VAL A 175 0.49 10.17 -5.99
N ALA A 176 -0.74 9.62 -5.99
CA ALA A 176 -1.95 10.39 -6.22
C ALA A 176 -2.13 11.52 -5.20
N THR A 177 -1.89 11.25 -3.91
CA THR A 177 -1.93 12.28 -2.85
C THR A 177 -0.89 13.36 -3.09
N TYR A 178 0.35 13.01 -3.41
CA TYR A 178 1.41 13.97 -3.72
C TYR A 178 1.06 14.83 -4.95
N LEU A 179 0.54 14.21 -6.02
CA LEU A 179 0.13 14.90 -7.24
C LEU A 179 -1.07 15.83 -7.00
N LEU A 180 -2.04 15.44 -6.16
CA LEU A 180 -3.12 16.32 -5.73
C LEU A 180 -2.58 17.59 -5.06
N LEU A 181 -1.62 17.45 -4.14
CA LEU A 181 -0.98 18.59 -3.48
C LEU A 181 -0.21 19.48 -4.46
N ARG A 182 0.38 18.90 -5.51
CA ARG A 182 1.01 19.64 -6.60
C ARG A 182 -0.02 20.37 -7.45
N ALA A 183 -1.13 19.69 -7.79
CA ALA A 183 -2.21 20.25 -8.60
C ALA A 183 -2.90 21.43 -7.90
N LEU A 184 -3.14 21.31 -6.58
CA LEU A 184 -3.73 22.38 -5.76
C LEU A 184 -2.78 23.59 -5.62
N ALA A 185 -1.46 23.36 -5.56
CA ALA A 185 -0.48 24.44 -5.43
C ALA A 185 -0.20 25.16 -6.75
N ASP A 186 0.01 24.42 -7.85
CA ASP A 186 0.45 24.98 -9.14
C ASP A 186 -0.72 25.35 -10.06
N GLY A 187 -1.91 24.74 -9.86
CA GLY A 187 -3.09 24.96 -10.68
C GLY A 187 -2.99 24.52 -12.15
N ARG A 188 -1.89 23.96 -12.58
CA ARG A 188 -1.66 23.56 -13.99
C ARG A 188 -2.34 22.23 -14.31
N TRP A 189 -2.96 22.11 -15.52
CA TRP A 189 -3.63 20.90 -15.98
C TRP A 189 -2.76 19.64 -15.96
N ARG A 190 -1.48 19.73 -16.28
CA ARG A 190 -0.55 18.60 -16.24
C ARG A 190 -0.56 17.84 -14.89
N TRP A 191 -0.75 18.55 -13.77
CA TRP A 191 -0.82 17.91 -12.45
C TRP A 191 -2.17 17.25 -12.19
N TRP A 192 -3.25 17.83 -12.73
CA TRP A 192 -4.58 17.24 -12.67
C TRP A 192 -4.70 15.99 -13.53
N THR A 193 -4.11 15.98 -14.74
CA THR A 193 -4.05 14.78 -15.60
C THR A 193 -3.19 13.69 -14.97
N ALA A 194 -2.03 14.04 -14.41
CA ALA A 194 -1.18 13.08 -13.68
C ALA A 194 -1.90 12.51 -12.43
N TYR A 195 -2.63 13.34 -11.68
CA TYR A 195 -3.48 12.91 -10.58
C TYR A 195 -4.57 11.95 -11.06
N GLY A 196 -5.29 12.28 -12.12
CA GLY A 196 -6.33 11.42 -12.70
C GLY A 196 -5.76 10.05 -13.12
N ALA A 197 -4.60 10.04 -13.79
CA ALA A 197 -3.91 8.80 -14.16
C ALA A 197 -3.52 7.95 -12.93
N ALA A 198 -3.03 8.59 -11.87
CA ALA A 198 -2.69 7.90 -10.62
C ALA A 198 -3.94 7.31 -9.94
N ILE A 199 -5.08 8.02 -9.94
CA ILE A 199 -6.36 7.52 -9.41
C ILE A 199 -6.91 6.35 -10.25
N ILE A 200 -6.78 6.41 -11.58
CA ILE A 200 -7.09 5.27 -12.44
C ILE A 200 -6.23 4.05 -12.06
N ALA A 201 -4.93 4.23 -11.87
CA ALA A 201 -4.04 3.16 -11.45
C ALA A 201 -4.41 2.59 -10.07
N VAL A 202 -4.82 3.44 -9.10
CA VAL A 202 -5.35 2.99 -7.80
C VAL A 202 -6.54 2.04 -8.00
N GLY A 203 -7.53 2.44 -8.82
CA GLY A 203 -8.72 1.63 -9.09
C GLY A 203 -8.43 0.35 -9.87
N LEU A 204 -7.50 0.39 -10.84
CA LEU A 204 -7.08 -0.77 -11.63
C LEU A 204 -6.40 -1.85 -10.78
N PHE A 205 -5.61 -1.48 -9.77
CA PHE A 205 -4.94 -2.42 -8.90
C PHE A 205 -5.77 -2.83 -7.68
N ASN A 206 -6.69 -1.97 -7.22
CA ASN A 206 -7.66 -2.30 -6.18
C ASN A 206 -8.87 -1.37 -6.25
N LEU A 207 -9.99 -1.91 -6.68
CA LEU A 207 -11.22 -1.15 -6.86
C LEU A 207 -11.71 -0.50 -5.56
N LEU A 208 -11.56 -1.17 -4.40
CA LEU A 208 -11.96 -0.63 -3.10
C LEU A 208 -11.07 0.54 -2.64
N ALA A 209 -9.81 0.59 -3.11
CA ALA A 209 -8.92 1.71 -2.82
C ALA A 209 -9.36 3.02 -3.50
N PHE A 210 -10.29 2.97 -4.46
CA PHE A 210 -10.92 4.16 -5.04
C PHE A 210 -11.66 5.02 -3.99
N LEU A 211 -11.97 4.47 -2.82
CA LEU A 211 -12.48 5.23 -1.66
C LEU A 211 -11.56 6.38 -1.23
N LEU A 212 -10.27 6.33 -1.60
CA LEU A 212 -9.32 7.42 -1.44
C LEU A 212 -9.82 8.74 -2.05
N VAL A 213 -10.59 8.67 -3.13
CA VAL A 213 -11.16 9.85 -3.80
C VAL A 213 -12.05 10.66 -2.85
N GLY A 214 -12.83 10.00 -1.99
CA GLY A 214 -13.61 10.68 -0.96
C GLY A 214 -12.74 11.49 0.02
N ALA A 215 -11.64 10.90 0.48
CA ALA A 215 -10.67 11.59 1.35
C ALA A 215 -10.01 12.78 0.64
N HIS A 216 -9.65 12.63 -0.63
CA HIS A 216 -9.12 13.71 -1.46
C HIS A 216 -10.15 14.82 -1.68
N GLY A 217 -11.45 14.48 -1.84
CA GLY A 217 -12.54 15.44 -1.92
C GLY A 217 -12.64 16.33 -0.68
N VAL A 218 -12.55 15.73 0.51
CA VAL A 218 -12.48 16.46 1.79
C VAL A 218 -11.26 17.39 1.83
N THR A 219 -10.09 16.90 1.40
CA THR A 219 -8.87 17.72 1.32
C THR A 219 -9.04 18.92 0.37
N VAL A 220 -9.61 18.71 -0.82
CA VAL A 220 -9.89 19.77 -1.81
C VAL A 220 -10.88 20.79 -1.25
N TRP A 221 -11.93 20.33 -0.58
CA TRP A 221 -12.93 21.19 0.04
C TRP A 221 -12.33 22.08 1.13
N ILE A 222 -11.52 21.51 2.06
CA ILE A 222 -10.83 22.25 3.12
C ILE A 222 -9.89 23.29 2.50
N ALA A 223 -9.08 22.90 1.49
CA ALA A 223 -8.17 23.81 0.80
C ALA A 223 -8.92 25.03 0.25
N ARG A 224 -10.08 24.79 -0.40
CA ARG A 224 -10.90 25.85 -0.98
C ARG A 224 -11.56 26.72 0.09
N ALA A 225 -12.08 26.13 1.17
CA ALA A 225 -12.70 26.88 2.27
C ALA A 225 -11.69 27.82 2.93
N ARG A 226 -10.49 27.33 3.24
CA ARG A 226 -9.41 28.16 3.83
C ARG A 226 -8.95 29.25 2.86
N GLN A 227 -8.85 28.96 1.57
CA GLN A 227 -8.49 29.96 0.56
C GLN A 227 -9.55 31.08 0.47
N ARG A 228 -10.84 30.73 0.49
CA ARG A 228 -11.94 31.73 0.49
C ARG A 228 -11.90 32.60 1.75
N ALA A 229 -11.70 31.99 2.92
CA ALA A 229 -11.57 32.72 4.18
C ALA A 229 -10.38 33.70 4.18
N ALA A 230 -9.23 33.29 3.64
CA ALA A 230 -8.06 34.16 3.50
C ALA A 230 -8.30 35.34 2.56
N LEU A 231 -9.01 35.13 1.45
CA LEU A 231 -9.37 36.21 0.49
C LEU A 231 -10.38 37.18 1.11
N ALA A 232 -11.38 36.69 1.86
CA ALA A 232 -12.34 37.53 2.56
C ALA A 232 -11.69 38.40 3.62
N ALA A 233 -10.74 37.83 4.39
CA ALA A 233 -9.98 38.56 5.39
C ALA A 233 -9.07 39.66 4.77
N ALA A 234 -8.48 39.37 3.60
CA ALA A 234 -7.64 40.33 2.88
C ALA A 234 -8.47 41.48 2.25
N GLY A 235 -9.68 41.21 1.81
CA GLY A 235 -10.62 42.22 1.27
C GLY A 235 -11.29 43.10 2.35
N ALA A 236 -11.32 42.63 3.61
CA ALA A 236 -11.86 43.39 4.75
C ALA A 236 -10.80 44.26 5.44
N ALA A 237 -9.52 44.20 5.05
CA ALA A 237 -8.48 45.06 5.59
C ALA A 237 -8.68 46.52 5.11
N PRO A 238 -8.67 47.55 5.99
CA PRO A 238 -8.86 48.93 5.61
C PRO A 238 -7.75 49.38 4.66
N ALA A 239 -8.12 50.16 3.61
CA ALA A 239 -7.28 50.66 2.54
C ALA A 239 -6.22 51.71 3.00
N GLY A 240 -5.56 51.49 4.12
CA GLY A 240 -4.60 52.43 4.72
C GLY A 240 -3.37 51.76 5.37
N ALA A 241 -3.32 50.43 5.48
CA ALA A 241 -2.15 49.76 6.02
C ALA A 241 -1.18 49.47 4.86
N GLY A 242 -0.08 50.25 4.80
CA GLY A 242 0.94 50.18 3.76
C GLY A 242 1.35 48.73 3.43
N ALA A 243 1.13 48.37 2.20
CA ALA A 243 1.55 47.10 1.63
C ALA A 243 3.07 47.07 1.54
N GLY A 244 3.71 46.61 2.64
CA GLY A 244 5.12 46.21 2.58
C GLY A 244 5.29 45.09 1.57
N PRO A 245 6.46 44.99 0.87
CA PRO A 245 6.68 44.00 -0.17
C PRO A 245 6.49 42.61 0.41
N ALA A 246 5.59 41.83 -0.21
CA ALA A 246 5.29 40.45 0.15
C ALA A 246 6.52 39.57 -0.10
N ILE A 247 7.31 39.38 0.96
CA ILE A 247 8.46 38.47 0.95
C ILE A 247 7.89 37.04 0.93
N GLY A 248 8.08 36.35 -0.18
CA GLY A 248 8.11 34.90 -0.27
C GLY A 248 6.85 34.14 0.20
N GLY A 249 5.66 34.57 -0.19
CA GLY A 249 4.45 33.78 -0.01
C GLY A 249 4.43 32.60 -0.98
N THR A 250 4.22 31.39 -0.46
CA THR A 250 3.90 30.20 -1.23
C THR A 250 2.64 30.48 -2.05
N GLY A 251 2.87 30.94 -3.31
CA GLY A 251 1.81 31.34 -4.20
C GLY A 251 0.90 30.17 -4.54
N VAL A 252 -0.27 30.15 -3.93
CA VAL A 252 -1.41 29.48 -4.57
C VAL A 252 -1.66 30.31 -5.81
N ALA A 253 -1.28 29.73 -6.98
CA ALA A 253 -1.44 30.39 -8.26
C ALA A 253 -2.89 30.89 -8.38
N ARG A 254 -3.04 32.21 -8.62
CA ARG A 254 -4.30 32.77 -9.14
C ARG A 254 -4.56 32.07 -10.47
N GLY A 255 -5.26 30.93 -10.42
CA GLY A 255 -5.68 30.22 -11.61
C GLY A 255 -6.63 31.13 -12.39
N THR A 256 -6.09 31.82 -13.38
CA THR A 256 -6.79 32.72 -14.31
C THR A 256 -7.62 31.95 -15.34
N GLY A 257 -8.00 30.69 -15.09
CA GLY A 257 -8.88 29.91 -15.95
C GLY A 257 -10.28 29.80 -15.35
N PRO A 258 -11.32 29.64 -16.18
CA PRO A 258 -12.74 29.60 -15.75
C PRO A 258 -13.07 28.42 -14.80
N ALA A 259 -12.18 27.40 -14.71
CA ALA A 259 -12.40 26.22 -13.86
C ALA A 259 -11.57 26.28 -12.57
N GLY A 260 -12.24 26.37 -11.43
CA GLY A 260 -11.62 26.32 -10.09
C GLY A 260 -11.06 24.93 -9.75
N PRO A 261 -10.29 24.78 -8.62
CA PRO A 261 -9.67 23.51 -8.24
C PRO A 261 -10.69 22.38 -8.01
N VAL A 262 -11.90 22.70 -7.58
CA VAL A 262 -12.99 21.70 -7.38
C VAL A 262 -13.46 21.15 -8.73
N SER A 263 -13.71 22.00 -9.74
CA SER A 263 -14.15 21.52 -11.05
C SER A 263 -13.09 20.67 -11.74
N ARG A 264 -11.81 21.06 -11.65
CA ARG A 264 -10.70 20.25 -12.20
C ARG A 264 -10.56 18.90 -11.50
N TRP A 265 -10.74 18.88 -10.18
CA TRP A 265 -10.75 17.63 -9.41
C TRP A 265 -11.95 16.75 -9.83
N LEU A 266 -13.16 17.32 -9.95
CA LEU A 266 -14.34 16.60 -10.42
C LEU A 266 -14.15 16.05 -11.84
N THR A 267 -13.53 16.83 -12.75
CA THR A 267 -13.20 16.35 -14.09
C THR A 267 -12.24 15.15 -14.04
N ALA A 268 -11.15 15.23 -13.26
CA ALA A 268 -10.20 14.14 -13.13
C ALA A 268 -10.83 12.88 -12.54
N VAL A 269 -11.69 13.03 -11.53
CA VAL A 269 -12.44 11.92 -10.92
C VAL A 269 -13.50 11.37 -11.88
N GLY A 270 -14.23 12.21 -12.60
CA GLY A 270 -15.22 11.79 -13.59
C GLY A 270 -14.60 10.96 -14.71
N VAL A 271 -13.44 11.39 -15.22
CA VAL A 271 -12.67 10.61 -16.22
C VAL A 271 -12.21 9.28 -15.62
N ALA A 272 -11.72 9.28 -14.38
CA ALA A 272 -11.29 8.04 -13.72
C ALA A 272 -12.46 7.06 -13.53
N LEU A 273 -13.64 7.55 -13.12
CA LEU A 273 -14.87 6.75 -13.01
C LEU A 273 -15.32 6.18 -14.38
N ALA A 274 -15.26 6.99 -15.43
CA ALA A 274 -15.61 6.55 -16.77
C ALA A 274 -14.68 5.42 -17.26
N VAL A 275 -13.36 5.57 -17.05
CA VAL A 275 -12.37 4.54 -17.41
C VAL A 275 -12.53 3.27 -16.58
N LEU A 276 -12.84 3.39 -15.29
CA LEU A 276 -13.00 2.25 -14.38
C LEU A 276 -14.40 1.62 -14.43
N SER A 277 -15.37 2.23 -15.11
CA SER A 277 -16.76 1.74 -15.13
C SER A 277 -16.91 0.29 -15.61
N PRO A 278 -16.18 -0.22 -16.64
CA PRO A 278 -16.27 -1.63 -17.02
C PRO A 278 -15.78 -2.55 -15.91
N LEU A 279 -14.70 -2.15 -15.20
CA LEU A 279 -14.16 -2.92 -14.09
C LEU A 279 -15.11 -2.91 -12.87
N LEU A 280 -15.79 -1.80 -12.62
CA LEU A 280 -16.83 -1.69 -11.59
C LEU A 280 -17.99 -2.66 -11.88
N VAL A 281 -18.47 -2.69 -13.11
CA VAL A 281 -19.53 -3.61 -13.56
C VAL A 281 -19.08 -5.07 -13.37
N ALA A 282 -17.88 -5.42 -13.85
CA ALA A 282 -17.33 -6.75 -13.70
C ALA A 282 -17.16 -7.14 -12.21
N GLY A 283 -16.65 -6.24 -11.36
CA GLY A 283 -16.50 -6.47 -9.93
C GLY A 283 -17.84 -6.71 -9.22
N VAL A 284 -18.89 -5.98 -9.60
CA VAL A 284 -20.25 -6.22 -9.08
C VAL A 284 -20.81 -7.54 -9.57
N ALA A 285 -20.61 -7.90 -10.83
CA ALA A 285 -21.07 -9.17 -11.40
C ALA A 285 -20.39 -10.38 -10.72
N GLN A 286 -19.09 -10.27 -10.43
CA GLN A 286 -18.27 -11.33 -9.83
C GLN A 286 -18.23 -11.30 -8.29
N ARG A 287 -19.11 -10.54 -7.63
CA ARG A 287 -19.12 -10.33 -6.16
C ARG A 287 -19.25 -11.60 -5.31
N HIS A 288 -19.76 -12.70 -5.89
CA HIS A 288 -19.88 -13.98 -5.17
C HIS A 288 -18.52 -14.54 -4.71
N GLN A 289 -17.40 -14.12 -5.33
CA GLN A 289 -16.06 -14.55 -4.96
C GLN A 289 -15.63 -14.09 -3.56
N ILE A 290 -16.26 -13.05 -3.02
CA ILE A 290 -16.01 -12.52 -1.67
C ILE A 290 -17.14 -12.86 -0.68
N SER A 291 -18.03 -13.79 -1.03
CA SER A 291 -19.16 -14.21 -0.18
C SER A 291 -18.75 -14.87 1.14
N TRP A 292 -17.47 -15.28 1.26
CA TRP A 292 -16.87 -15.83 2.47
C TRP A 292 -16.58 -14.75 3.54
N LEU A 293 -16.64 -13.46 3.19
CA LEU A 293 -16.45 -12.37 4.14
C LEU A 293 -17.67 -12.28 5.06
N GLU A 294 -17.41 -12.07 6.34
CA GLU A 294 -18.45 -11.89 7.36
C GLU A 294 -18.73 -10.40 7.60
N ARG A 295 -19.89 -10.09 8.17
CA ARG A 295 -20.22 -8.73 8.58
C ARG A 295 -19.33 -8.31 9.75
N PRO A 296 -18.60 -7.18 9.64
CA PRO A 296 -17.68 -6.75 10.68
C PRO A 296 -18.48 -6.23 11.89
N GLY A 297 -18.24 -6.81 13.07
CA GLY A 297 -18.70 -6.27 14.35
C GLY A 297 -17.72 -5.24 14.93
N LEU A 298 -17.97 -4.79 16.16
CA LEU A 298 -17.08 -3.83 16.87
C LEU A 298 -15.65 -4.37 17.03
N ALA A 299 -15.49 -5.67 17.19
CA ALA A 299 -14.17 -6.31 17.24
C ALA A 299 -13.34 -6.09 15.97
N ALA A 300 -13.97 -5.90 14.81
CA ALA A 300 -13.26 -5.61 13.56
C ALA A 300 -12.58 -4.23 13.59
N VAL A 301 -13.17 -3.25 14.28
CA VAL A 301 -12.57 -1.91 14.45
C VAL A 301 -11.32 -2.01 15.32
N SER A 302 -11.40 -2.67 16.47
CA SER A 302 -10.24 -2.86 17.36
C SER A 302 -9.15 -3.67 16.66
N HIS A 303 -9.52 -4.71 15.91
CA HIS A 303 -8.59 -5.48 15.10
C HIS A 303 -7.91 -4.63 14.02
N LEU A 304 -8.64 -3.73 13.33
CA LEU A 304 -8.07 -2.81 12.35
C LEU A 304 -7.05 -1.87 12.99
N VAL A 305 -7.39 -1.27 14.15
CA VAL A 305 -6.49 -0.36 14.89
C VAL A 305 -5.21 -1.08 15.29
N VAL A 306 -5.31 -2.30 15.86
CA VAL A 306 -4.14 -3.10 16.25
C VAL A 306 -3.32 -3.52 15.01
N THR A 307 -3.99 -3.90 13.92
CA THR A 307 -3.34 -4.28 12.66
C THR A 307 -2.55 -3.11 12.08
N PHE A 308 -3.10 -1.89 12.08
CA PHE A 308 -2.43 -0.69 11.58
C PHE A 308 -1.29 -0.25 12.49
N ALA A 309 -1.48 -0.31 13.81
CA ALA A 309 -0.41 -0.02 14.76
C ALA A 309 0.71 -1.08 14.72
N GLY A 310 0.37 -2.33 14.38
CA GLY A 310 1.29 -3.47 14.34
C GLY A 310 1.27 -4.33 15.61
N SER A 311 0.82 -3.79 16.76
CA SER A 311 0.57 -4.54 17.99
C SER A 311 -0.28 -3.71 18.95
N GLN A 312 -0.88 -4.37 19.96
CA GLN A 312 -1.62 -3.68 21.02
C GLN A 312 -0.74 -2.68 21.79
N ALA A 313 0.54 -2.99 22.00
CA ALA A 313 1.47 -2.12 22.73
C ALA A 313 1.79 -0.81 21.98
N LEU A 314 1.70 -0.80 20.64
CA LEU A 314 1.94 0.39 19.82
C LEU A 314 0.70 1.31 19.71
N VAL A 315 -0.51 0.80 19.97
CA VAL A 315 -1.75 1.56 19.84
C VAL A 315 -1.75 2.85 20.70
N PRO A 316 -1.46 2.82 22.02
CA PRO A 316 -1.52 4.02 22.84
C PRO A 316 -0.49 5.07 22.41
N LEU A 317 0.73 4.67 22.05
CA LEU A 317 1.77 5.60 21.64
C LEU A 317 1.46 6.26 20.30
N LEU A 318 1.06 5.49 19.29
CA LEU A 318 0.66 6.05 17.99
C LEU A 318 -0.62 6.87 18.11
N GLY A 319 -1.60 6.42 18.92
CA GLY A 319 -2.83 7.16 19.20
C GLY A 319 -2.54 8.51 19.86
N LEU A 320 -1.62 8.56 20.83
CA LEU A 320 -1.19 9.80 21.47
C LEU A 320 -0.52 10.74 20.46
N LEU A 321 0.35 10.24 19.59
CA LEU A 321 0.99 11.07 18.56
C LEU A 321 -0.03 11.65 17.58
N VAL A 322 -1.02 10.86 17.16
CA VAL A 322 -2.13 11.34 16.31
C VAL A 322 -2.95 12.39 17.05
N LEU A 323 -3.28 12.17 18.32
CA LEU A 323 -4.01 13.14 19.15
C LEU A 323 -3.24 14.45 19.27
N VAL A 324 -1.94 14.40 19.60
CA VAL A 324 -1.08 15.59 19.67
C VAL A 324 -1.06 16.32 18.33
N ALA A 325 -0.92 15.60 17.21
CA ALA A 325 -0.96 16.20 15.88
C ALA A 325 -2.27 16.96 15.64
N VAL A 326 -3.41 16.33 15.95
CA VAL A 326 -4.74 16.93 15.74
C VAL A 326 -4.96 18.12 16.63
N VAL A 327 -4.78 17.97 17.96
CA VAL A 327 -5.01 19.04 18.94
C VAL A 327 -4.11 20.23 18.64
N ALA A 328 -2.81 20.01 18.45
CA ALA A 328 -1.86 21.09 18.19
C ALA A 328 -2.15 21.81 16.85
N THR A 329 -2.56 21.08 15.81
CA THR A 329 -2.94 21.69 14.53
C THR A 329 -4.23 22.53 14.66
N VAL A 330 -5.21 22.08 15.44
CA VAL A 330 -6.46 22.82 15.66
C VAL A 330 -6.21 24.09 16.50
N THR A 331 -5.38 24.01 17.55
CA THR A 331 -5.10 25.12 18.46
C THR A 331 -4.20 26.18 17.82
N ASP A 332 -3.15 25.81 17.08
CA ASP A 332 -2.20 26.75 16.44
C ASP A 332 -2.78 27.43 15.19
N ARG A 333 -3.93 26.99 14.68
CA ARG A 333 -4.59 27.50 13.46
C ARG A 333 -3.58 27.77 12.33
N PRO A 334 -3.10 26.72 11.65
CA PRO A 334 -2.04 26.84 10.66
C PRO A 334 -2.42 27.84 9.56
N ARG A 335 -1.50 28.75 9.23
CA ARG A 335 -1.65 29.75 8.16
C ARG A 335 -1.62 29.14 6.76
N ALA A 336 -1.21 27.88 6.63
CA ALA A 336 -1.19 27.18 5.36
C ALA A 336 -2.59 26.68 4.97
N PRO A 337 -2.95 26.67 3.67
CA PRO A 337 -4.23 26.16 3.20
C PRO A 337 -4.36 24.65 3.45
N LEU A 338 -3.24 23.92 3.52
CA LEU A 338 -3.17 22.48 3.84
C LEU A 338 -2.01 22.19 4.80
N ASP A 339 -2.25 21.29 5.72
CA ASP A 339 -1.30 20.75 6.70
C ASP A 339 -1.39 19.21 6.71
N MET A 340 -0.54 18.53 7.50
CA MET A 340 -0.53 17.07 7.56
C MET A 340 -1.85 16.49 8.04
N VAL A 341 -2.51 17.09 9.01
CA VAL A 341 -3.76 16.59 9.58
C VAL A 341 -4.89 16.67 8.57
N THR A 342 -5.01 17.80 7.85
CA THR A 342 -6.08 18.01 6.86
C THR A 342 -5.96 17.09 5.63
N VAL A 343 -4.78 16.55 5.37
CA VAL A 343 -4.55 15.58 4.30
C VAL A 343 -4.64 14.15 4.82
N ALA A 344 -3.96 13.85 5.92
CA ALA A 344 -3.77 12.46 6.36
C ALA A 344 -4.95 11.94 7.19
N LEU A 345 -5.65 12.78 7.95
CA LEU A 345 -6.76 12.30 8.79
C LEU A 345 -7.95 11.80 7.95
N PRO A 346 -8.44 12.54 6.93
CA PRO A 346 -9.45 11.99 6.03
C PRO A 346 -8.97 10.74 5.28
N TRP A 347 -7.71 10.68 4.88
CA TRP A 347 -7.13 9.52 4.19
C TRP A 347 -7.10 8.28 5.08
N LEU A 348 -6.76 8.43 6.38
CA LEU A 348 -6.74 7.32 7.33
C LEU A 348 -8.15 6.83 7.67
N LEU A 349 -9.09 7.75 7.91
CA LEU A 349 -10.37 7.43 8.52
C LEU A 349 -11.49 7.14 7.51
N LEU A 350 -11.59 7.94 6.43
CA LEU A 350 -12.75 7.90 5.56
C LEU A 350 -12.87 6.59 4.77
N PRO A 351 -11.81 6.05 4.12
CA PRO A 351 -11.90 4.76 3.45
C PRO A 351 -12.28 3.63 4.41
N ALA A 352 -11.70 3.63 5.63
CA ALA A 352 -12.01 2.62 6.64
C ALA A 352 -13.46 2.70 7.11
N ALA A 353 -13.94 3.89 7.43
CA ALA A 353 -15.32 4.11 7.88
C ALA A 353 -16.33 3.70 6.81
N VAL A 354 -16.11 4.14 5.56
CA VAL A 354 -17.01 3.81 4.45
C VAL A 354 -17.03 2.30 4.18
N LEU A 355 -15.85 1.64 4.20
CA LEU A 355 -15.78 0.20 3.96
C LEU A 355 -16.46 -0.60 5.08
N LEU A 356 -16.27 -0.22 6.35
CA LEU A 356 -16.92 -0.84 7.50
C LEU A 356 -18.45 -0.63 7.46
N MET A 357 -18.93 0.57 7.13
CA MET A 357 -20.36 0.87 7.00
C MET A 357 -20.98 0.11 5.82
N ALA A 358 -20.35 0.13 4.65
CA ALA A 358 -20.83 -0.60 3.47
C ALA A 358 -20.92 -2.11 3.76
N SER A 359 -20.02 -2.63 4.60
CA SER A 359 -19.98 -4.05 4.97
C SER A 359 -21.10 -4.46 5.92
N GLN A 360 -21.84 -3.52 6.52
CA GLN A 360 -23.06 -3.85 7.27
C GLN A 360 -24.20 -4.27 6.34
N VAL A 361 -24.23 -3.72 5.12
CA VAL A 361 -25.20 -4.07 4.08
C VAL A 361 -24.73 -5.29 3.29
N ARG A 362 -23.47 -5.24 2.83
CA ARG A 362 -22.82 -6.33 2.09
C ARG A 362 -21.39 -6.52 2.58
N PRO A 363 -21.04 -7.71 3.09
CA PRO A 363 -19.69 -7.97 3.59
C PRO A 363 -18.64 -7.82 2.47
N VAL A 364 -17.79 -6.81 2.59
CA VAL A 364 -16.67 -6.53 1.66
C VAL A 364 -15.41 -6.11 2.42
N TYR A 365 -15.48 -6.06 3.75
CA TYR A 365 -14.38 -5.61 4.58
C TYR A 365 -13.34 -6.71 4.82
N ASP A 366 -12.10 -6.37 4.53
CA ASP A 366 -10.92 -7.07 5.02
C ASP A 366 -9.84 -6.00 5.30
N PRO A 367 -9.08 -6.06 6.42
CA PRO A 367 -8.04 -5.07 6.74
C PRO A 367 -7.00 -4.87 5.64
N ARG A 368 -6.70 -5.91 4.85
CA ARG A 368 -5.74 -5.84 3.74
C ARG A 368 -6.16 -4.86 2.64
N TYR A 369 -7.44 -4.61 2.46
CA TYR A 369 -7.92 -3.65 1.46
C TYR A 369 -7.66 -2.19 1.84
N LEU A 370 -7.27 -1.93 3.09
CA LEU A 370 -6.99 -0.60 3.63
C LEU A 370 -5.48 -0.30 3.82
N VAL A 371 -4.59 -1.19 3.37
CA VAL A 371 -3.12 -1.03 3.51
C VAL A 371 -2.64 0.30 2.91
N PHE A 372 -3.28 0.76 1.85
CA PHE A 372 -2.98 2.05 1.22
C PHE A 372 -3.25 3.27 2.13
N CYS A 373 -3.88 3.10 3.28
CA CYS A 373 -4.08 4.15 4.29
C CYS A 373 -2.89 4.28 5.26
N LEU A 374 -1.97 3.31 5.33
CA LEU A 374 -0.82 3.32 6.25
C LEU A 374 0.11 4.53 6.07
N PRO A 375 0.36 5.07 4.85
CA PRO A 375 1.13 6.29 4.68
C PRO A 375 0.57 7.48 5.47
N ALA A 376 -0.77 7.56 5.60
CA ALA A 376 -1.43 8.59 6.37
C ALA A 376 -1.12 8.49 7.87
N LEU A 377 -1.04 7.27 8.43
CA LEU A 377 -0.63 7.04 9.81
C LEU A 377 0.82 7.50 10.04
N GLY A 378 1.73 7.21 9.10
CA GLY A 378 3.10 7.69 9.13
C GLY A 378 3.19 9.22 9.13
N LEU A 379 2.39 9.90 8.31
CA LEU A 379 2.30 11.37 8.26
C LEU A 379 1.78 11.95 9.59
N LEU A 380 0.71 11.40 10.16
CA LEU A 380 0.14 11.86 11.43
C LEU A 380 1.11 11.63 12.60
N GLY A 381 1.74 10.47 12.67
CA GLY A 381 2.74 10.17 13.69
C GLY A 381 3.93 11.13 13.64
N ALA A 382 4.47 11.41 12.44
CA ALA A 382 5.55 12.37 12.26
C ALA A 382 5.12 13.81 12.60
N CYS A 383 3.88 14.18 12.31
CA CYS A 383 3.31 15.46 12.72
C CYS A 383 3.30 15.58 14.25
N GLY A 384 2.86 14.53 14.96
CA GLY A 384 2.89 14.49 16.44
C GLY A 384 4.29 14.65 17.00
N VAL A 385 5.28 13.91 16.47
CA VAL A 385 6.69 14.05 16.87
C VAL A 385 7.20 15.47 16.62
N ALA A 386 6.88 16.09 15.48
CA ALA A 386 7.29 17.46 15.17
C ALA A 386 6.67 18.48 16.14
N TRP A 387 5.41 18.30 16.54
CA TRP A 387 4.77 19.15 17.53
C TRP A 387 5.36 18.99 18.93
N VAL A 388 5.67 17.75 19.37
CA VAL A 388 6.38 17.52 20.64
C VAL A 388 7.72 18.25 20.64
N THR A 389 8.48 18.17 19.54
CA THR A 389 9.74 18.91 19.40
C THR A 389 9.53 20.43 19.48
N ARG A 390 8.50 20.94 18.82
CA ARG A 390 8.15 22.38 18.84
C ARG A 390 7.77 22.85 20.27
N PHE A 391 6.99 22.05 21.01
CA PHE A 391 6.67 22.36 22.40
C PHE A 391 7.92 22.35 23.29
N ALA A 392 8.81 21.38 23.12
CA ALA A 392 10.08 21.34 23.84
C ALA A 392 10.93 22.60 23.56
N THR A 393 10.98 23.07 22.29
CA THR A 393 11.68 24.33 21.95
C THR A 393 11.08 25.56 22.63
N MET A 394 9.77 25.59 22.82
CA MET A 394 9.11 26.72 23.47
C MET A 394 9.36 26.76 25.00
N MET A 395 9.54 25.58 25.63
CA MET A 395 9.73 25.43 27.09
C MET A 395 11.19 25.51 27.51
N THR A 396 12.16 25.33 26.61
CA THR A 396 13.58 25.46 26.95
C THR A 396 13.95 26.93 27.19
N VAL A 397 14.39 27.21 28.40
CA VAL A 397 14.91 28.53 28.78
C VAL A 397 16.14 28.87 27.93
N ARG A 398 16.26 30.14 27.49
CA ARG A 398 17.40 30.65 26.74
C ARG A 398 18.71 30.31 27.50
N GLY A 399 19.49 29.36 26.96
CA GLY A 399 20.79 28.94 27.54
C GLY A 399 21.03 27.46 27.66
N THR A 400 19.99 26.60 27.57
CA THR A 400 20.19 25.15 27.49
C THR A 400 20.50 24.78 26.03
N GLY A 401 21.63 24.11 25.80
CA GLY A 401 22.13 23.79 24.44
C GLY A 401 21.10 23.10 23.54
N GLY A 402 21.13 23.44 22.24
CA GLY A 402 20.15 23.01 21.25
C GLY A 402 19.92 21.49 21.10
N ALA A 403 20.75 20.63 21.68
CA ALA A 403 20.62 19.17 21.66
C ALA A 403 19.46 18.67 22.55
N THR A 404 19.16 19.32 23.68
CA THR A 404 18.13 18.89 24.64
C THR A 404 16.72 19.01 24.08
N VAL A 405 16.49 19.84 23.09
CA VAL A 405 15.21 20.04 22.39
C VAL A 405 14.76 18.79 21.61
N TRP A 406 15.70 17.99 21.12
CA TRP A 406 15.42 16.78 20.35
C TRP A 406 15.23 15.54 21.22
N LEU A 407 15.58 15.59 22.51
CA LEU A 407 15.53 14.44 23.40
C LEU A 407 14.16 13.77 23.46
N PRO A 408 13.02 14.51 23.63
CA PRO A 408 11.70 13.86 23.63
C PRO A 408 11.39 13.12 22.32
N ALA A 409 11.74 13.71 21.17
CA ALA A 409 11.54 13.08 19.88
C ALA A 409 12.38 11.81 19.71
N ILE A 410 13.66 11.86 20.13
CA ILE A 410 14.57 10.72 20.10
C ILE A 410 14.03 9.60 20.99
N LEU A 411 13.58 9.90 22.22
CA LEU A 411 13.02 8.90 23.14
C LEU A 411 11.75 8.25 22.57
N ILE A 412 10.84 9.04 21.97
CA ILE A 412 9.63 8.53 21.32
C ILE A 412 9.99 7.60 20.18
N LEU A 413 10.91 8.00 19.30
CA LEU A 413 11.34 7.18 18.16
C LEU A 413 12.09 5.92 18.60
N ALA A 414 12.92 6.00 19.64
CA ALA A 414 13.59 4.83 20.24
C ALA A 414 12.57 3.86 20.84
N LEU A 415 11.57 4.36 21.57
CA LEU A 415 10.51 3.53 22.12
C LEU A 415 9.67 2.86 21.00
N LEU A 416 9.30 3.61 19.96
CA LEU A 416 8.62 3.05 18.79
C LEU A 416 9.47 1.96 18.13
N ALA A 417 10.78 2.21 17.94
CA ALA A 417 11.71 1.24 17.37
C ALA A 417 11.80 -0.02 18.23
N ALA A 418 11.86 0.11 19.55
CA ALA A 418 11.91 -1.02 20.48
C ALA A 418 10.60 -1.85 20.42
N LEU A 419 9.44 -1.18 20.46
CA LEU A 419 8.13 -1.85 20.45
C LEU A 419 7.82 -2.54 19.13
N VAL A 420 8.37 -2.07 18.01
CA VAL A 420 8.11 -2.66 16.68
C VAL A 420 8.93 -3.93 16.40
N VAL A 421 10.02 -4.19 17.15
CA VAL A 421 10.91 -5.36 16.93
C VAL A 421 10.15 -6.68 17.01
N GLY A 422 9.32 -6.87 18.03
CA GLY A 422 8.51 -8.08 18.21
C GLY A 422 7.57 -8.33 17.01
N PRO A 423 6.67 -7.39 16.68
CA PRO A 423 5.80 -7.47 15.50
C PRO A 423 6.56 -7.69 14.19
N GLN A 424 7.71 -7.05 14.01
CA GLN A 424 8.55 -7.22 12.82
C GLN A 424 9.17 -8.64 12.73
N ARG A 425 9.54 -9.23 13.86
CA ARG A 425 9.98 -10.64 13.90
C ARG A 425 8.82 -11.59 13.59
N SER A 426 7.63 -11.31 14.14
CA SER A 426 6.44 -12.11 13.92
C SER A 426 6.03 -12.14 12.45
N VAL A 427 5.97 -10.99 11.76
CA VAL A 427 5.57 -10.94 10.35
C VAL A 427 6.57 -11.63 9.41
N ARG A 428 7.84 -11.75 9.82
CA ARG A 428 8.90 -12.45 9.08
C ARG A 428 9.04 -13.93 9.47
N ALA A 429 8.30 -14.41 10.46
CA ALA A 429 8.29 -15.82 10.83
C ALA A 429 7.57 -16.67 9.77
N ALA A 430 7.95 -17.94 9.63
CA ALA A 430 7.29 -18.86 8.70
C ALA A 430 5.79 -19.01 9.02
N SER A 431 5.43 -18.99 10.30
CA SER A 431 4.05 -19.07 10.80
C SER A 431 3.20 -17.83 10.47
N SER A 432 3.79 -16.74 9.96
CA SER A 432 3.05 -15.54 9.55
C SER A 432 2.25 -15.74 8.26
N ARG A 433 2.58 -16.76 7.47
CA ARG A 433 1.84 -17.12 6.25
C ARG A 433 0.76 -18.12 6.60
N LEU A 434 -0.46 -17.81 6.16
CA LEU A 434 -1.65 -18.62 6.46
C LEU A 434 -1.52 -20.06 5.93
N ALA A 435 -0.93 -20.25 4.73
CA ALA A 435 -0.72 -21.55 4.11
C ALA A 435 0.77 -21.79 3.80
N ASP A 436 1.27 -22.96 4.15
CA ASP A 436 2.63 -23.41 3.78
C ASP A 436 2.59 -24.34 2.56
N LEU A 437 2.53 -23.75 1.38
CA LEU A 437 2.50 -24.50 0.12
C LEU A 437 3.81 -25.23 -0.14
N ARG A 438 4.95 -24.69 0.32
CA ARG A 438 6.27 -25.32 0.19
C ARG A 438 6.38 -26.56 1.09
N GLY A 439 5.87 -26.47 2.32
CA GLY A 439 5.82 -27.61 3.24
C GLY A 439 4.94 -28.73 2.70
N THR A 440 3.77 -28.40 2.14
CA THR A 440 2.89 -29.37 1.45
C THR A 440 3.64 -30.09 0.30
N ALA A 441 4.31 -29.33 -0.55
CA ALA A 441 5.08 -29.86 -1.67
C ALA A 441 6.25 -30.76 -1.20
N ALA A 442 6.94 -30.37 -0.11
CA ALA A 442 8.04 -31.13 0.46
C ALA A 442 7.58 -32.50 1.01
N VAL A 443 6.43 -32.56 1.72
CA VAL A 443 5.86 -33.82 2.20
C VAL A 443 5.50 -34.74 1.02
N LEU A 444 4.86 -34.18 -0.02
CA LEU A 444 4.51 -34.96 -1.22
C LEU A 444 5.75 -35.41 -2.01
N ALA A 445 6.80 -34.62 -2.06
CA ALA A 445 8.07 -35.00 -2.69
C ALA A 445 8.72 -36.20 -1.97
N ALA A 446 8.65 -36.23 -0.64
CA ALA A 446 9.25 -37.28 0.19
C ALA A 446 8.42 -38.56 0.24
N GLN A 447 7.08 -38.47 0.25
CA GLN A 447 6.20 -39.62 0.57
C GLN A 447 5.19 -39.97 -0.53
N GLY A 448 4.99 -39.08 -1.52
CA GLY A 448 4.12 -39.30 -2.65
C GLY A 448 4.72 -40.33 -3.61
N ARG A 449 3.91 -41.33 -4.01
CA ARG A 449 4.28 -42.34 -5.01
C ARG A 449 3.68 -41.98 -6.36
N ARG A 450 4.35 -42.34 -7.42
CA ARG A 450 3.81 -42.16 -8.78
C ARG A 450 2.51 -42.93 -8.92
N GLY A 451 1.44 -42.25 -9.33
CA GLY A 451 0.10 -42.83 -9.50
C GLY A 451 -0.78 -42.80 -8.26
N ASP A 452 -0.29 -42.35 -7.10
CA ASP A 452 -1.18 -42.03 -5.97
C ASP A 452 -2.27 -41.05 -6.43
N ALA A 453 -3.49 -41.23 -5.90
CA ALA A 453 -4.56 -40.28 -6.14
C ALA A 453 -4.37 -39.02 -5.28
N VAL A 454 -4.79 -37.87 -5.78
CA VAL A 454 -4.96 -36.64 -4.99
C VAL A 454 -6.39 -36.14 -5.12
N LEU A 455 -6.92 -35.62 -4.01
CA LEU A 455 -8.22 -35.01 -3.87
C LEU A 455 -8.06 -33.65 -3.20
N TYR A 456 -8.65 -32.61 -3.76
CA TYR A 456 -8.60 -31.25 -3.24
C TYR A 456 -9.97 -30.87 -2.68
N VAL A 457 -10.02 -30.53 -1.39
CA VAL A 457 -11.28 -30.25 -0.69
C VAL A 457 -11.17 -28.93 0.09
N PRO A 458 -11.87 -27.89 -0.33
CA PRO A 458 -12.68 -27.79 -1.55
C PRO A 458 -11.82 -27.77 -2.84
N PRO A 459 -12.44 -27.83 -4.04
CA PRO A 459 -11.75 -27.80 -5.34
C PRO A 459 -10.75 -26.65 -5.51
N SER A 460 -11.02 -25.50 -4.90
CA SER A 460 -10.12 -24.33 -4.90
C SER A 460 -8.74 -24.59 -4.25
N ASN A 461 -8.58 -25.69 -3.49
CA ASN A 461 -7.29 -26.09 -2.94
C ASN A 461 -6.33 -26.66 -4.01
N ARG A 462 -6.77 -26.84 -5.27
CA ARG A 462 -5.87 -27.12 -6.40
C ARG A 462 -4.78 -26.05 -6.55
N VAL A 463 -5.02 -24.84 -6.05
CA VAL A 463 -4.01 -23.77 -5.98
C VAL A 463 -2.72 -24.21 -5.26
N PHE A 464 -2.78 -25.17 -4.33
CA PHE A 464 -1.60 -25.72 -3.67
C PHE A 464 -0.64 -26.40 -4.66
N SER A 465 -1.16 -27.02 -5.71
CA SER A 465 -0.37 -27.69 -6.75
C SER A 465 0.26 -26.71 -7.75
N LEU A 466 -0.24 -25.48 -7.84
CA LEU A 466 0.18 -24.50 -8.86
C LEU A 466 1.47 -23.79 -8.46
N ALA A 467 1.64 -23.48 -7.18
CA ALA A 467 2.83 -22.78 -6.70
C ALA A 467 4.12 -23.62 -6.76
N TYR A 468 4.02 -24.92 -6.48
CA TYR A 468 5.14 -25.87 -6.46
C TYR A 468 4.76 -27.18 -7.18
N PRO A 469 4.63 -27.18 -8.51
CA PRO A 469 3.94 -28.24 -9.25
C PRO A 469 4.70 -29.58 -9.29
N ALA A 470 6.02 -29.60 -9.12
CA ALA A 470 6.85 -30.77 -9.36
C ALA A 470 6.42 -32.04 -8.59
N PRO A 471 6.12 -32.03 -7.29
CA PRO A 471 5.65 -33.21 -6.56
C PRO A 471 4.26 -33.67 -7.00
N PHE A 472 3.38 -32.71 -7.30
CA PHE A 472 2.00 -32.99 -7.68
C PHE A 472 1.87 -33.64 -9.07
N ARG A 473 2.81 -33.40 -9.99
CA ARG A 473 2.83 -34.04 -11.32
C ARG A 473 2.93 -35.57 -11.27
N ARG A 474 3.35 -36.12 -10.14
CA ARG A 474 3.42 -37.59 -9.94
C ARG A 474 2.09 -38.18 -9.50
N LEU A 475 1.16 -37.35 -9.04
CA LEU A 475 -0.13 -37.73 -8.52
C LEU A 475 -1.20 -37.61 -9.61
N ARG A 476 -2.29 -38.36 -9.44
CA ARG A 476 -3.45 -38.30 -10.32
C ARG A 476 -4.59 -37.57 -9.62
N ASP A 477 -4.97 -36.38 -10.10
CA ASP A 477 -6.19 -35.70 -9.64
C ASP A 477 -7.41 -36.50 -10.11
N VAL A 478 -8.04 -37.19 -9.19
CA VAL A 478 -9.14 -38.09 -9.49
C VAL A 478 -10.48 -37.38 -9.69
N ALA A 479 -10.62 -36.18 -9.16
CA ALA A 479 -11.83 -35.38 -9.27
C ALA A 479 -11.81 -34.42 -10.48
N LEU A 480 -10.66 -34.16 -11.09
CA LEU A 480 -10.53 -33.19 -12.17
C LEU A 480 -11.08 -33.71 -13.51
N ALA A 481 -12.07 -33.01 -14.10
CA ALA A 481 -12.54 -33.18 -15.45
C ALA A 481 -11.76 -32.29 -16.43
N GLU A 482 -11.72 -30.98 -16.11
CA GLU A 482 -11.03 -29.96 -16.91
C GLU A 482 -10.09 -29.14 -16.03
N SER A 483 -8.89 -28.87 -16.54
CA SER A 483 -7.92 -28.05 -15.82
C SER A 483 -8.45 -26.63 -15.59
N PRO A 484 -7.97 -25.91 -14.54
CA PRO A 484 -8.35 -24.52 -14.31
C PRO A 484 -8.19 -23.61 -15.53
N ALA A 485 -7.15 -23.87 -16.34
CA ALA A 485 -6.90 -23.10 -17.56
C ALA A 485 -7.89 -23.42 -18.69
N ALA A 486 -8.37 -24.66 -18.80
CA ALA A 486 -9.36 -25.07 -19.81
C ALA A 486 -10.76 -24.59 -19.42
N ALA A 487 -11.12 -24.74 -18.14
CA ALA A 487 -12.39 -24.30 -17.58
C ALA A 487 -12.49 -22.76 -17.37
N ALA A 488 -11.48 -22.00 -17.77
CA ALA A 488 -11.40 -20.53 -17.60
C ALA A 488 -11.75 -20.04 -16.19
N ASN A 489 -11.31 -20.79 -15.15
CA ASN A 489 -11.53 -20.45 -13.74
C ASN A 489 -10.27 -20.76 -12.89
N LEU A 490 -10.35 -20.66 -11.56
CA LEU A 490 -9.23 -20.89 -10.64
C LEU A 490 -9.20 -22.31 -10.04
N SER A 491 -10.25 -23.12 -10.21
CA SER A 491 -10.40 -24.40 -9.53
C SER A 491 -10.49 -25.61 -10.48
N GLY A 492 -10.72 -25.35 -11.77
CA GLY A 492 -11.06 -26.39 -12.74
C GLY A 492 -12.53 -26.81 -12.67
N ALA A 493 -12.91 -27.78 -13.47
CA ALA A 493 -14.20 -28.46 -13.39
C ALA A 493 -14.01 -29.90 -12.87
N GLU A 494 -14.92 -30.34 -12.03
CA GLU A 494 -14.88 -31.69 -11.46
C GLU A 494 -15.78 -32.66 -12.21
N VAL A 495 -15.42 -33.93 -12.14
CA VAL A 495 -16.22 -35.02 -12.73
C VAL A 495 -17.47 -35.26 -11.90
N THR A 496 -18.49 -35.86 -12.52
CA THR A 496 -19.68 -36.30 -11.80
C THR A 496 -19.37 -37.36 -10.75
N ALA A 497 -20.19 -37.49 -9.73
CA ALA A 497 -20.03 -38.48 -8.66
C ALA A 497 -19.94 -39.95 -9.18
N GLY A 498 -20.59 -40.26 -10.32
CA GLY A 498 -20.51 -41.58 -10.94
C GLY A 498 -19.12 -41.87 -11.50
N VAL A 499 -18.55 -40.89 -12.23
CA VAL A 499 -17.20 -40.97 -12.79
C VAL A 499 -16.14 -41.00 -11.69
N LEU A 500 -16.34 -40.17 -10.63
CA LEU A 500 -15.46 -40.17 -9.47
C LEU A 500 -15.40 -41.54 -8.81
N ARG A 501 -16.55 -42.21 -8.58
CA ARG A 501 -16.61 -43.57 -8.05
C ARG A 501 -15.84 -44.58 -8.93
N ALA A 502 -16.01 -44.52 -10.25
CA ALA A 502 -15.28 -45.36 -11.16
C ALA A 502 -13.76 -45.15 -11.09
N ARG A 503 -13.33 -43.89 -11.05
CA ARG A 503 -11.90 -43.52 -10.90
C ARG A 503 -11.29 -44.01 -9.60
N PHE A 504 -12.07 -44.07 -8.50
CA PHE A 504 -11.63 -44.57 -7.20
C PHE A 504 -11.55 -46.11 -7.14
N ALA A 505 -12.15 -46.85 -8.07
CA ALA A 505 -12.19 -48.30 -8.00
C ALA A 505 -10.79 -48.96 -7.96
N GLY A 506 -9.81 -48.40 -8.70
CA GLY A 506 -8.43 -48.89 -8.73
C GLY A 506 -7.45 -48.15 -7.80
N VAL A 507 -7.93 -47.25 -6.92
CA VAL A 507 -7.05 -46.44 -6.10
C VAL A 507 -6.72 -47.16 -4.78
N GLY A 508 -5.42 -47.32 -4.48
CA GLY A 508 -4.92 -47.88 -3.23
C GLY A 508 -4.55 -46.83 -2.19
N ARG A 509 -4.08 -45.65 -2.66
CA ARG A 509 -3.63 -44.53 -1.79
C ARG A 509 -4.20 -43.22 -2.29
N VAL A 510 -4.68 -42.38 -1.36
CA VAL A 510 -5.27 -41.05 -1.64
C VAL A 510 -4.64 -40.00 -0.75
N TRP A 511 -4.15 -38.96 -1.36
CA TRP A 511 -3.76 -37.74 -0.70
C TRP A 511 -4.92 -36.75 -0.70
N VAL A 512 -5.34 -36.26 0.46
CA VAL A 512 -6.38 -35.23 0.58
C VAL A 512 -5.72 -33.93 1.01
N VAL A 513 -5.87 -32.89 0.19
CA VAL A 513 -5.45 -31.51 0.48
C VAL A 513 -6.68 -30.75 0.91
N SER A 514 -6.81 -30.47 2.21
CA SER A 514 -7.96 -29.76 2.79
C SER A 514 -7.56 -28.50 3.52
N GLY A 515 -8.51 -27.58 3.73
CA GLY A 515 -8.35 -26.41 4.60
C GLY A 515 -8.65 -26.78 6.06
N ARG A 516 -7.97 -26.13 6.99
CA ARG A 516 -8.13 -26.38 8.42
C ARG A 516 -9.45 -25.81 8.98
N ARG A 517 -9.96 -24.71 8.44
CA ARG A 517 -11.10 -23.95 8.99
C ARG A 517 -11.88 -23.09 8.00
N MET A 518 -11.74 -23.26 6.70
CA MET A 518 -12.29 -22.23 5.78
C MET A 518 -13.78 -22.35 5.44
N PHE A 519 -14.46 -23.46 5.84
CA PHE A 519 -15.91 -23.59 5.64
C PHE A 519 -16.54 -24.44 6.76
N PRO A 520 -17.71 -24.07 7.25
CA PRO A 520 -18.48 -24.84 8.23
C PRO A 520 -19.21 -25.99 7.53
N PHE A 521 -18.47 -26.91 6.89
CA PHE A 521 -19.07 -28.17 6.46
C PHE A 521 -18.97 -29.17 7.61
N PRO A 522 -20.06 -29.87 7.97
CA PRO A 522 -20.10 -30.81 9.08
C PRO A 522 -19.03 -31.91 9.01
N ASP A 523 -18.60 -32.29 7.81
CA ASP A 523 -17.65 -33.37 7.54
C ASP A 523 -16.26 -32.87 7.09
N GLY A 524 -15.84 -31.66 7.51
CA GLY A 524 -14.53 -31.11 7.16
C GLY A 524 -14.40 -30.63 5.72
N GLY A 525 -15.51 -30.29 5.07
CA GLY A 525 -15.53 -29.73 3.71
C GLY A 525 -15.56 -30.77 2.59
N LEU A 526 -15.78 -32.02 2.89
CA LEU A 526 -15.96 -33.09 1.89
C LEU A 526 -17.36 -33.02 1.27
N GLU A 527 -17.42 -33.07 -0.05
CA GLU A 527 -18.67 -33.38 -0.75
C GLU A 527 -19.20 -34.75 -0.28
N PRO A 528 -20.52 -34.98 -0.16
CA PRO A 528 -21.07 -36.25 0.32
C PRO A 528 -20.55 -37.48 -0.45
N ALA A 529 -20.31 -37.35 -1.75
CA ALA A 529 -19.75 -38.40 -2.57
C ALA A 529 -18.29 -38.73 -2.20
N GLU A 530 -17.48 -37.72 -1.92
CA GLU A 530 -16.09 -37.86 -1.50
C GLU A 530 -15.99 -38.45 -0.09
N ALA A 531 -16.83 -37.98 0.84
CA ALA A 531 -16.93 -38.53 2.18
C ALA A 531 -17.32 -40.01 2.16
N ALA A 532 -18.28 -40.41 1.32
CA ALA A 532 -18.69 -41.80 1.14
C ALA A 532 -17.58 -42.69 0.57
N LEU A 533 -16.76 -42.14 -0.37
CA LEU A 533 -15.62 -42.87 -0.94
C LEU A 533 -14.50 -43.06 0.08
N LEU A 534 -14.19 -42.02 0.87
CA LEU A 534 -13.14 -42.08 1.89
C LEU A 534 -13.48 -43.01 3.06
N LYS A 535 -14.76 -43.37 3.28
CA LYS A 535 -15.15 -44.43 4.27
C LYS A 535 -14.51 -45.79 3.97
N ARG A 536 -14.12 -46.06 2.72
CA ARG A 536 -13.42 -47.27 2.30
C ARG A 536 -11.90 -47.24 2.52
N PHE A 537 -11.39 -46.13 3.04
CA PHE A 537 -9.98 -45.92 3.31
C PHE A 537 -9.75 -45.68 4.80
N SER A 538 -8.56 -46.03 5.29
CA SER A 538 -8.08 -45.69 6.63
C SER A 538 -7.10 -44.53 6.55
N LEU A 539 -7.20 -43.58 7.49
CA LEU A 539 -6.23 -42.51 7.62
C LEU A 539 -4.89 -43.09 8.09
N VAL A 540 -3.84 -42.91 7.30
CA VAL A 540 -2.47 -43.36 7.63
C VAL A 540 -1.73 -42.28 8.43
N ARG A 541 -1.77 -41.04 7.93
CA ARG A 541 -1.06 -39.94 8.56
C ARG A 541 -1.65 -38.59 8.11
N ARG A 542 -1.49 -37.61 9.00
CA ARG A 542 -1.91 -36.22 8.75
C ARG A 542 -0.76 -35.27 9.05
N TRP A 543 -0.62 -34.23 8.24
CA TRP A 543 0.35 -33.15 8.40
C TRP A 543 -0.38 -31.82 8.42
N ASP A 544 -0.04 -30.98 9.41
CA ASP A 544 -0.44 -29.59 9.44
C ASP A 544 0.48 -28.77 8.56
N VAL A 545 -0.07 -28.04 7.61
CA VAL A 545 0.66 -27.20 6.64
C VAL A 545 0.11 -25.77 6.66
N GLY A 546 0.16 -25.15 7.82
CA GLY A 546 -0.44 -23.85 8.10
C GLY A 546 -1.97 -23.93 8.23
N GLU A 547 -2.74 -23.15 7.46
CA GLU A 547 -4.20 -23.26 7.38
C GLU A 547 -4.67 -24.46 6.55
N GLY A 548 -3.75 -25.13 5.85
CA GLY A 548 -4.00 -26.35 5.12
C GLY A 548 -3.72 -27.59 5.96
N MET A 549 -4.33 -28.70 5.55
CA MET A 549 -4.11 -30.02 6.12
C MET A 549 -3.89 -31.00 4.96
N LEU A 550 -2.78 -31.71 5.02
CA LEU A 550 -2.48 -32.78 4.09
C LEU A 550 -2.68 -34.12 4.81
N SER A 551 -3.54 -34.99 4.26
CA SER A 551 -3.87 -36.29 4.84
C SER A 551 -3.60 -37.39 3.83
N LEU A 552 -2.96 -38.48 4.26
CA LEU A 552 -2.76 -39.69 3.49
C LEU A 552 -3.73 -40.76 3.96
N TYR A 553 -4.49 -41.29 3.04
CA TYR A 553 -5.40 -42.42 3.24
C TYR A 553 -4.94 -43.63 2.43
N GLN A 554 -5.13 -44.82 2.98
CA GLN A 554 -4.90 -46.09 2.32
C GLN A 554 -6.15 -46.94 2.32
N ARG A 555 -6.41 -47.66 1.24
CA ARG A 555 -7.56 -48.53 1.10
C ARG A 555 -7.57 -49.58 2.20
N ARG A 556 -8.72 -49.80 2.81
CA ARG A 556 -8.95 -50.94 3.72
C ARG A 556 -8.98 -52.21 2.87
N HIS A 557 -8.25 -53.22 3.31
CA HIS A 557 -8.27 -54.56 2.71
C HIS A 557 -9.61 -55.26 3.00
#